data_29711bbfc93d2e31d9ffb5c9557091bb
#
_entry.id   29711bbfc93d2e31d9ffb5c9557091bb
#
_cell.length_a   1.000
_cell.length_b   1.000
_cell.length_c   1.000
_cell.angle_alpha   90.00
_cell.angle_beta   90.00
_cell.angle_gamma   90.00
#
_symmetry.space_group_name_H-M   'P 1'
#
loop_
_entity.id
_entity.type
_entity.pdbx_description
1 polymer ?
#
loop_
_entity_poly.entity_id
_entity_poly.type
_entity_poly.pdbx_seq_one_letter_code
_entity_poly.pdbx_strand_id
1 'polypeptide(L)'
;MKKTGKKILAVLLLMIFILLFGCFVYTSNRLTGYPKDLTDYERVVFTDKDGTMVAFTEDGAWYDVGDEMILLEIIDYFDGVITMERNDTEYRFFAVDRDTIYDEATNSFFVRRSGSG
;
A
#
# COMPACT_ATOMS: atom_id res chain seq x y z
N MET A 1 40.67 -15.47 -29.67
CA MET A 1 40.15 -14.11 -29.55
C MET A 1 38.64 -14.02 -29.65
N LYS A 2 37.97 -14.74 -30.54
CA LYS A 2 36.53 -14.69 -30.68
C LYS A 2 35.79 -15.14 -29.40
N LYS A 3 36.34 -16.10 -28.65
CA LYS A 3 35.73 -16.58 -27.40
C LYS A 3 35.76 -15.53 -26.30
N THR A 4 36.80 -14.70 -26.24
CA THR A 4 36.93 -13.66 -25.23
C THR A 4 35.94 -12.53 -25.49
N GLY A 5 35.72 -12.14 -26.75
CA GLY A 5 34.75 -11.12 -27.12
C GLY A 5 33.33 -11.50 -26.77
N LYS A 6 32.98 -12.78 -26.95
CA LYS A 6 31.63 -13.27 -26.61
C LYS A 6 31.40 -13.25 -25.11
N LYS A 7 32.40 -13.58 -24.29
CA LYS A 7 32.26 -13.50 -22.83
C LYS A 7 32.06 -12.06 -22.34
N ILE A 8 32.84 -11.14 -22.90
CA ILE A 8 32.71 -9.71 -22.55
C ILE A 8 31.33 -9.19 -22.94
N LEU A 9 30.85 -9.55 -24.12
CA LEU A 9 29.53 -9.14 -24.57
C LEU A 9 28.43 -9.68 -23.66
N ALA A 10 28.54 -10.96 -23.26
CA ALA A 10 27.55 -11.57 -22.36
C ALA A 10 27.53 -10.88 -20.99
N VAL A 11 28.69 -10.53 -20.44
CA VAL A 11 28.79 -9.83 -19.17
C VAL A 11 28.18 -8.44 -19.28
N LEU A 12 28.47 -7.72 -20.36
CA LEU A 12 27.91 -6.39 -20.60
C LEU A 12 26.38 -6.44 -20.69
N LEU A 13 25.84 -7.42 -21.43
CA LEU A 13 24.40 -7.59 -21.54
C LEU A 13 23.77 -7.91 -20.20
N LEU A 14 24.42 -8.76 -19.41
CA LEU A 14 23.92 -9.07 -18.07
C LEU A 14 23.91 -7.85 -17.17
N MET A 15 24.95 -7.02 -17.20
CA MET A 15 25.02 -5.80 -16.41
C MET A 15 23.93 -4.80 -16.83
N ILE A 16 23.72 -4.63 -18.13
CA ILE A 16 22.64 -3.76 -18.63
C ILE A 16 21.29 -4.26 -18.17
N PHE A 17 21.06 -5.57 -18.23
CA PHE A 17 19.80 -6.17 -17.79
C PHE A 17 19.55 -5.93 -16.31
N ILE A 18 20.55 -6.09 -15.46
CA ILE A 18 20.45 -5.84 -14.02
C ILE A 18 20.15 -4.37 -13.76
N LEU A 19 20.80 -3.46 -14.46
CA LEU A 19 20.55 -2.02 -14.30
C LEU A 19 19.13 -1.65 -14.70
N LEU A 20 18.64 -2.16 -15.82
CA LEU A 20 17.29 -1.91 -16.28
C LEU A 20 16.27 -2.47 -15.29
N PHE A 21 16.49 -3.66 -14.80
CA PHE A 21 15.60 -4.28 -13.82
C PHE A 21 15.58 -3.48 -12.51
N GLY A 22 16.75 -3.05 -12.03
CA GLY A 22 16.85 -2.23 -10.84
C GLY A 22 16.11 -0.92 -10.97
N CYS A 23 16.26 -0.24 -12.12
CA CYS A 23 15.52 0.99 -12.40
C CYS A 23 14.02 0.76 -12.44
N PHE A 24 13.59 -0.34 -13.03
CA PHE A 24 12.17 -0.69 -13.09
C PHE A 24 11.59 -0.88 -11.70
N VAL A 25 12.26 -1.63 -10.83
CA VAL A 25 11.79 -1.85 -9.45
C VAL A 25 11.72 -0.53 -8.69
N TYR A 26 12.74 0.30 -8.81
CA TYR A 26 12.76 1.61 -8.17
C TYR A 26 11.61 2.49 -8.64
N THR A 27 11.39 2.55 -9.94
CA THR A 27 10.31 3.35 -10.53
C THR A 27 8.95 2.82 -10.11
N SER A 28 8.76 1.48 -10.09
CA SER A 28 7.53 0.85 -9.64
C SER A 28 7.20 1.24 -8.20
N ASN A 29 8.16 1.16 -7.29
CA ASN A 29 7.95 1.54 -5.90
C ASN A 29 7.58 3.01 -5.77
N ARG A 30 8.13 3.85 -6.62
CA ARG A 30 7.84 5.27 -6.61
C ARG A 30 6.46 5.57 -7.17
N LEU A 31 6.05 4.84 -8.20
CA LEU A 31 4.75 4.99 -8.83
C LEU A 31 3.61 4.48 -7.97
N THR A 32 3.82 3.42 -7.18
CA THR A 32 2.80 2.93 -6.27
C THR A 32 2.45 3.96 -5.21
N GLY A 33 3.44 4.75 -4.80
CA GLY A 33 3.18 5.91 -3.94
C GLY A 33 2.58 5.64 -2.58
N TYR A 34 2.50 4.38 -2.16
CA TYR A 34 1.99 4.11 -0.82
C TYR A 34 2.96 4.63 0.25
N PRO A 35 2.46 5.09 1.40
CA PRO A 35 3.31 5.68 2.42
C PRO A 35 4.23 4.64 3.05
N LYS A 36 5.40 5.09 3.50
CA LYS A 36 6.36 4.22 4.18
C LYS A 36 5.87 3.77 5.55
N ASP A 37 5.07 4.60 6.20
CA ASP A 37 4.47 4.30 7.48
C ASP A 37 3.06 4.88 7.54
N LEU A 38 2.33 4.56 8.58
CA LEU A 38 0.93 4.96 8.70
C LEU A 38 0.73 6.40 9.18
N THR A 39 1.79 7.14 9.49
CA THR A 39 1.63 8.53 9.90
C THR A 39 1.01 9.39 8.81
N ASP A 40 1.26 9.06 7.54
CA ASP A 40 0.65 9.78 6.43
C ASP A 40 -0.87 9.60 6.37
N TYR A 41 -1.39 8.55 6.99
CA TYR A 41 -2.82 8.30 7.07
C TYR A 41 -3.45 8.79 8.37
N GLU A 42 -2.64 9.22 9.32
CA GLU A 42 -3.14 9.70 10.61
C GLU A 42 -4.11 10.86 10.41
N ARG A 43 -5.29 10.75 11.04
CA ARG A 43 -6.37 11.73 10.92
C ARG A 43 -6.94 11.86 9.51
N VAL A 44 -6.74 10.85 8.68
CA VAL A 44 -7.28 10.81 7.33
C VAL A 44 -8.52 9.93 7.31
N VAL A 45 -9.54 10.39 6.63
CA VAL A 45 -10.79 9.63 6.44
C VAL A 45 -10.86 9.17 4.99
N PHE A 46 -11.07 7.88 4.81
CA PHE A 46 -11.29 7.30 3.50
C PHE A 46 -12.74 6.87 3.36
N THR A 47 -13.32 7.04 2.18
CA THR A 47 -14.69 6.60 1.90
C THR A 47 -14.74 5.79 0.62
N ASP A 48 -15.65 4.81 0.58
CA ASP A 48 -15.89 4.06 -0.64
C ASP A 48 -17.06 4.70 -1.44
N LYS A 49 -17.46 4.07 -2.51
CA LYS A 49 -18.54 4.56 -3.37
C LYS A 49 -19.90 4.61 -2.67
N ASP A 50 -20.07 3.80 -1.63
CA ASP A 50 -21.32 3.71 -0.88
C ASP A 50 -21.34 4.59 0.37
N GLY A 51 -20.25 5.32 0.60
CA GLY A 51 -20.12 6.19 1.76
C GLY A 51 -19.62 5.50 3.02
N THR A 52 -19.24 4.24 2.93
CA THR A 52 -18.60 3.53 4.04
C THR A 52 -17.25 4.17 4.36
N MET A 53 -16.98 4.42 5.63
CA MET A 53 -15.79 5.15 6.06
C MET A 53 -14.78 4.31 6.79
N VAL A 54 -13.51 4.62 6.57
CA VAL A 54 -12.40 4.15 7.38
C VAL A 54 -11.60 5.37 7.80
N ALA A 55 -11.45 5.59 9.11
CA ALA A 55 -10.73 6.75 9.63
C ALA A 55 -9.57 6.28 10.49
N PHE A 56 -8.37 6.68 10.11
CA PHE A 56 -7.16 6.33 10.86
C PHE A 56 -6.88 7.34 11.95
N THR A 57 -6.58 6.85 13.15
CA THR A 57 -6.24 7.67 14.31
C THR A 57 -4.96 7.11 14.96
N GLU A 58 -4.50 7.78 16.01
CA GLU A 58 -3.36 7.29 16.78
C GLU A 58 -3.62 5.94 17.43
N ASP A 59 -4.88 5.66 17.77
CA ASP A 59 -5.27 4.43 18.47
C ASP A 59 -5.55 3.26 17.54
N GLY A 60 -5.70 3.52 16.27
CA GLY A 60 -6.03 2.49 15.29
C GLY A 60 -6.87 3.04 14.15
N ALA A 61 -7.78 2.24 13.64
CA ALA A 61 -8.66 2.65 12.55
C ALA A 61 -10.11 2.43 12.93
N TRP A 62 -10.93 3.46 12.77
CA TRP A 62 -12.37 3.35 12.91
C TRP A 62 -12.97 2.88 11.60
N TYR A 63 -13.69 1.79 11.64
CA TYR A 63 -14.30 1.19 10.46
C TYR A 63 -15.81 1.15 10.62
N ASP A 64 -16.50 1.71 9.62
CA ASP A 64 -17.95 1.71 9.54
C ASP A 64 -18.43 0.36 8.99
N VAL A 65 -19.14 -0.41 9.83
CA VAL A 65 -19.66 -1.72 9.42
C VAL A 65 -21.19 -1.67 9.23
N GLY A 66 -21.74 -0.49 8.97
CA GLY A 66 -23.16 -0.28 8.74
C GLY A 66 -23.82 0.46 9.88
N ASP A 67 -24.26 -0.25 10.89
CA ASP A 67 -25.00 0.36 11.99
C ASP A 67 -24.09 0.94 13.09
N GLU A 68 -22.80 0.60 13.05
CA GLU A 68 -21.88 1.07 14.07
C GLU A 68 -20.47 1.26 13.51
N MET A 69 -19.69 2.03 14.26
CA MET A 69 -18.25 2.18 13.99
C MET A 69 -17.49 1.29 14.96
N ILE A 70 -16.57 0.48 14.44
CA ILE A 70 -15.71 -0.35 15.26
C ILE A 70 -14.27 0.14 15.19
N LEU A 71 -13.57 0.02 16.31
CA LEU A 71 -12.15 0.37 16.35
C LEU A 71 -11.31 -0.87 16.09
N LEU A 72 -10.49 -0.81 15.04
CA LEU A 72 -9.56 -1.88 14.68
C LEU A 72 -8.18 -1.53 15.22
N GLU A 73 -7.55 -2.47 15.91
CA GLU A 73 -6.19 -2.30 16.39
C GLU A 73 -5.22 -2.58 15.25
N ILE A 74 -4.31 -1.65 14.99
CA ILE A 74 -3.29 -1.81 13.96
C ILE A 74 -2.18 -2.69 14.53
N ILE A 75 -1.99 -3.87 13.92
CA ILE A 75 -0.99 -4.84 14.36
C ILE A 75 0.31 -4.63 13.62
N ASP A 76 0.23 -4.38 12.32
CA ASP A 76 1.42 -4.28 11.47
C ASP A 76 1.12 -3.47 10.21
N TYR A 77 2.16 -2.85 9.69
CA TYR A 77 2.14 -2.22 8.38
C TYR A 77 3.45 -2.54 7.68
N PHE A 78 3.37 -3.35 6.65
CA PHE A 78 4.55 -3.78 5.92
C PHE A 78 4.24 -3.84 4.43
N ASP A 79 5.10 -3.19 3.64
CA ASP A 79 5.05 -3.22 2.18
C ASP A 79 3.66 -2.89 1.62
N GLY A 80 3.03 -1.89 2.22
CA GLY A 80 1.72 -1.44 1.79
C GLY A 80 0.55 -2.26 2.34
N VAL A 81 0.81 -3.25 3.18
CA VAL A 81 -0.26 -4.06 3.78
C VAL A 81 -0.48 -3.63 5.21
N ILE A 82 -1.70 -3.21 5.51
CA ILE A 82 -2.13 -2.80 6.84
C ILE A 82 -2.89 -3.96 7.47
N THR A 83 -2.30 -4.58 8.48
CA THR A 83 -2.94 -5.67 9.21
C THR A 83 -3.54 -5.13 10.49
N MET A 84 -4.83 -5.37 10.68
CA MET A 84 -5.57 -4.90 11.84
C MET A 84 -6.38 -6.05 12.44
N GLU A 85 -6.74 -5.91 13.71
CA GLU A 85 -7.44 -6.96 14.43
C GLU A 85 -8.49 -6.39 15.36
N ARG A 86 -9.59 -7.11 15.51
CA ARG A 86 -10.61 -6.87 16.51
C ARG A 86 -11.28 -8.19 16.88
N ASN A 87 -11.27 -8.53 18.18
CA ASN A 87 -11.92 -9.74 18.69
C ASN A 87 -11.50 -11.01 17.93
N ASP A 88 -10.18 -11.18 17.74
CA ASP A 88 -9.57 -12.31 17.04
C ASP A 88 -9.93 -12.38 15.54
N THR A 89 -10.55 -11.33 15.00
CA THR A 89 -10.82 -11.22 13.57
C THR A 89 -9.77 -10.32 12.95
N GLU A 90 -9.11 -10.81 11.91
CA GLU A 90 -8.10 -10.06 11.18
C GLU A 90 -8.74 -9.29 10.04
N TYR A 91 -8.36 -8.03 9.92
CA TYR A 91 -8.75 -7.16 8.81
C TYR A 91 -7.50 -6.73 8.07
N ARG A 92 -7.54 -6.82 6.76
CA ARG A 92 -6.37 -6.51 5.95
C ARG A 92 -6.73 -5.48 4.88
N PHE A 93 -6.05 -4.35 4.92
CA PHE A 93 -6.20 -3.28 3.94
C PHE A 93 -4.88 -3.10 3.21
N PHE A 94 -4.97 -2.79 1.94
CA PHE A 94 -3.79 -2.53 1.12
C PHE A 94 -3.70 -1.03 0.86
N ALA A 95 -2.56 -0.43 1.19
CA ALA A 95 -2.29 0.96 0.84
C ALA A 95 -1.92 1.01 -0.65
N VAL A 96 -2.78 1.57 -1.47
CA VAL A 96 -2.55 1.71 -2.91
C VAL A 96 -1.66 2.92 -3.16
N ASP A 97 -2.04 4.05 -2.59
CA ASP A 97 -1.26 5.29 -2.60
C ASP A 97 -1.69 6.14 -1.40
N ARG A 98 -1.27 7.41 -1.37
CA ARG A 98 -1.60 8.29 -0.25
C ARG A 98 -3.09 8.63 -0.15
N ASP A 99 -3.82 8.44 -1.23
CA ASP A 99 -5.22 8.84 -1.32
C ASP A 99 -6.17 7.65 -1.44
N THR A 100 -5.65 6.42 -1.54
CA THR A 100 -6.47 5.24 -1.81
C THR A 100 -6.00 4.04 -1.01
N ILE A 101 -6.96 3.36 -0.39
CA ILE A 101 -6.74 2.07 0.24
C ILE A 101 -7.74 1.06 -0.32
N TYR A 102 -7.40 -0.23 -0.24
CA TYR A 102 -8.22 -1.31 -0.76
C TYR A 102 -8.53 -2.30 0.36
N ASP A 103 -9.81 -2.61 0.53
CA ASP A 103 -10.26 -3.61 1.51
C ASP A 103 -10.45 -4.94 0.80
N GLU A 104 -9.61 -5.91 1.16
CA GLU A 104 -9.64 -7.24 0.57
C GLU A 104 -10.95 -7.97 0.88
N ALA A 105 -11.46 -7.83 2.11
CA ALA A 105 -12.64 -8.56 2.56
C ALA A 105 -13.89 -8.18 1.78
N THR A 106 -14.06 -6.91 1.48
CA THR A 106 -15.24 -6.39 0.76
C THR A 106 -14.97 -6.11 -0.71
N ASN A 107 -13.72 -6.26 -1.14
CA ASN A 107 -13.28 -5.94 -2.50
C ASN A 107 -13.66 -4.51 -2.89
N SER A 108 -13.41 -3.57 -1.98
CA SER A 108 -13.79 -2.17 -2.15
C SER A 108 -12.60 -1.26 -2.06
N PHE A 109 -12.58 -0.23 -2.91
CA PHE A 109 -11.59 0.83 -2.83
C PHE A 109 -12.15 1.99 -2.01
N PHE A 110 -11.33 2.50 -1.11
CA PHE A 110 -11.66 3.67 -0.30
C PHE A 110 -10.72 4.80 -0.71
N VAL A 111 -11.28 5.96 -0.96
CA VAL A 111 -10.53 7.13 -1.41
C VAL A 111 -10.55 8.19 -0.32
N ARG A 112 -9.42 8.86 -0.15
CA ARG A 112 -9.27 9.93 0.82
C ARG A 112 -10.31 11.03 0.55
N ARG A 113 -11.03 11.40 1.60
CA ARG A 113 -12.00 12.47 1.53
C ARG A 113 -11.25 13.80 1.45
N SER A 114 -11.36 14.48 0.33
CA SER A 114 -10.64 15.72 0.11
C SER A 114 -11.40 16.93 0.61
N GLY A 115 -10.64 17.93 1.07
CA GLY A 115 -11.15 19.27 1.30
C GLY A 115 -12.17 19.46 2.40
N SER A 116 -12.48 18.45 3.12
CA SER A 116 -13.43 18.55 4.20
C SER A 116 -12.76 18.86 5.52
N GLY A 117 -11.72 19.59 5.39
CA GLY A 117 -10.91 19.98 6.55
C GLY A 117 -11.77 20.34 7.71
#